data_5c89183b56cfbbeef39a32a96c9e02cd
#
_entry.id   5c89183b56cfbbeef39a32a96c9e02cd
#
_cell.length_a   1.000
_cell.length_b   1.000
_cell.length_c   1.000
_cell.angle_alpha   90.00
_cell.angle_beta   90.00
_cell.angle_gamma   90.00
#
_symmetry.space_group_name_H-M   'P 1'
#
loop_
_entity.id
_entity.type
_entity.pdbx_description
1 polymer ?
#
loop_
_entity_poly.entity_id
_entity_poly.type
_entity_poly.pdbx_seq_one_letter_code
_entity_poly.pdbx_strand_id
1 'polypeptide(L)'
;AYQVGVLRGIERIRLQCGARLGATGNPFAVMTGTSAGAINAAALASHADEYSRAVERLHRIWHDFQAHHVYRADAFGVVRSGARWLTMFTIGWALARWRRAKPKSLLDNTPLAELLAEMVPLERIPALVKRGVLRAFAVTASSYTAGTHVT
;
A
#
# COMPACT_ATOMS: atom_id res chain seq x y z
N ALA A 1 8.58 8.18 -0.29
CA ALA A 1 8.87 9.58 -0.61
C ALA A 1 9.58 9.76 -1.95
N TYR A 2 10.71 9.07 -2.23
CA TYR A 2 11.49 9.27 -3.47
C TYR A 2 10.67 9.06 -4.75
N GLN A 3 9.99 7.92 -4.88
CA GLN A 3 9.17 7.59 -6.06
C GLN A 3 8.10 8.65 -6.34
N VAL A 4 7.48 9.19 -5.30
CA VAL A 4 6.47 10.25 -5.42
C VAL A 4 7.09 11.54 -5.98
N GLY A 5 8.30 11.88 -5.55
CA GLY A 5 9.06 13.00 -6.11
C GLY A 5 9.33 12.83 -7.61
N VAL A 6 9.74 11.63 -8.03
CA VAL A 6 9.95 11.29 -9.45
C VAL A 6 8.65 11.43 -10.25
N LEU A 7 7.54 10.89 -9.75
CA LEU A 7 6.22 10.98 -10.42
C LEU A 7 5.77 12.43 -10.57
N ARG A 8 5.97 13.28 -9.55
CA ARG A 8 5.71 14.73 -9.66
C ARG A 8 6.62 15.40 -10.70
N GLY A 9 7.89 15.00 -10.75
CA GLY A 9 8.82 15.49 -11.77
C GLY A 9 8.36 15.16 -13.19
N ILE A 10 7.95 13.91 -13.42
CA ILE A 10 7.39 13.47 -14.70
C ILE A 10 6.15 14.28 -15.06
N GLU A 11 5.23 14.48 -14.11
CA GLU A 11 4.02 15.26 -14.36
C GLU A 11 4.34 16.70 -14.69
N ARG A 12 5.27 17.32 -14.00
CA ARG A 12 5.73 18.68 -14.30
C ARG A 12 6.29 18.80 -15.70
N ILE A 13 7.13 17.86 -16.13
CA ILE A 13 7.68 17.83 -17.50
C ILE A 13 6.56 17.66 -18.52
N ARG A 14 5.60 16.76 -18.28
CA ARG A 14 4.44 16.57 -19.16
C ARG A 14 3.64 17.86 -19.36
N LEU A 15 3.37 18.57 -18.28
CA LEU A 15 2.64 19.84 -18.32
C LEU A 15 3.43 20.90 -19.09
N GLN A 16 4.74 20.98 -18.90
CA GLN A 16 5.62 21.87 -19.65
C GLN A 16 5.67 21.52 -21.16
N CYS A 17 5.56 20.24 -21.51
CA CYS A 17 5.48 19.80 -22.90
C CYS A 17 4.08 19.93 -23.53
N GLY A 18 3.17 20.67 -22.91
CA GLY A 18 1.85 20.97 -23.44
C GLY A 18 0.78 19.90 -23.17
N ALA A 19 1.04 18.95 -22.29
CA ALA A 19 0.00 18.02 -21.82
C ALA A 19 -1.10 18.81 -21.08
N ARG A 20 -2.36 18.66 -21.50
CA ARG A 20 -3.48 19.33 -20.85
C ARG A 20 -3.81 18.65 -19.53
N LEU A 21 -4.05 19.43 -18.49
CA LEU A 21 -4.62 18.94 -17.24
C LEU A 21 -5.95 18.24 -17.52
N GLY A 22 -6.08 16.99 -17.07
CA GLY A 22 -7.28 16.18 -17.29
C GLY A 22 -7.39 15.51 -18.65
N ALA A 23 -6.48 15.74 -19.58
CA ALA A 23 -6.36 14.85 -20.72
C ALA A 23 -5.96 13.46 -20.21
N THR A 24 -6.55 12.40 -20.80
CA THR A 24 -6.31 10.98 -20.50
C THR A 24 -4.88 10.55 -20.83
N GLY A 25 -3.93 11.38 -20.51
CA GLY A 25 -2.53 11.21 -20.84
C GLY A 25 -1.78 10.52 -19.71
N ASN A 26 -2.28 9.40 -19.21
CA ASN A 26 -1.47 8.54 -18.35
C ASN A 26 -0.23 8.06 -19.13
N PRO A 27 1.00 8.40 -18.68
CA PRO A 27 2.20 8.01 -19.39
C PRO A 27 2.55 6.52 -19.20
N PHE A 28 1.87 5.83 -18.30
CA PHE A 28 2.17 4.45 -17.93
C PHE A 28 1.04 3.52 -18.36
N ALA A 29 1.29 2.73 -19.39
CA ALA A 29 0.35 1.70 -19.83
C ALA A 29 0.32 0.49 -18.88
N VAL A 30 1.43 0.20 -18.22
CA VAL A 30 1.57 -0.91 -17.27
C VAL A 30 2.08 -0.36 -15.95
N MET A 31 1.46 -0.76 -14.86
CA MET A 31 1.88 -0.37 -13.51
C MET A 31 2.11 -1.62 -12.67
N THR A 32 3.30 -1.71 -12.08
CA THR A 32 3.65 -2.80 -11.17
C THR A 32 4.30 -2.27 -9.91
N GLY A 33 4.18 -3.02 -8.82
CA GLY A 33 4.80 -2.59 -7.57
C GLY A 33 4.96 -3.70 -6.54
N THR A 34 5.94 -3.53 -5.67
CA THR A 34 6.22 -4.42 -4.55
C THR A 34 6.31 -3.61 -3.27
N SER A 35 5.76 -4.08 -2.15
CA SER A 35 5.78 -3.40 -0.85
C SER A 35 5.20 -1.97 -0.95
N ALA A 36 5.89 -0.93 -0.48
CA ALA A 36 5.48 0.46 -0.63
C ALA A 36 5.25 0.88 -2.09
N GLY A 37 5.97 0.25 -3.04
CA GLY A 37 5.73 0.44 -4.47
C GLY A 37 4.40 -0.15 -4.94
N ALA A 38 3.89 -1.20 -4.29
CA ALA A 38 2.57 -1.75 -4.57
C ALA A 38 1.47 -0.73 -4.21
N ILE A 39 1.61 -0.04 -3.07
CA ILE A 39 0.70 1.02 -2.65
C ILE A 39 0.71 2.18 -3.67
N ASN A 40 1.90 2.62 -4.07
CA ASN A 40 2.04 3.68 -5.07
C ASN A 40 1.41 3.29 -6.42
N ALA A 41 1.70 2.07 -6.89
CA ALA A 41 1.16 1.55 -8.14
C ALA A 41 -0.37 1.43 -8.09
N ALA A 42 -0.94 0.94 -6.99
CA ALA A 42 -2.37 0.81 -6.80
C ALA A 42 -3.07 2.18 -6.76
N ALA A 43 -2.53 3.14 -6.01
CA ALA A 43 -3.06 4.49 -5.93
C ALA A 43 -3.04 5.22 -7.28
N LEU A 44 -1.98 5.04 -8.08
CA LEU A 44 -1.91 5.59 -9.43
C LEU A 44 -2.85 4.87 -10.40
N ALA A 45 -2.88 3.53 -10.35
CA ALA A 45 -3.68 2.72 -11.25
C ALA A 45 -5.17 2.98 -11.06
N SER A 46 -5.63 3.12 -9.81
CA SER A 46 -7.04 3.39 -9.50
C SER A 46 -7.54 4.75 -9.99
N HIS A 47 -6.64 5.66 -10.35
CA HIS A 47 -6.93 7.00 -10.88
C HIS A 47 -6.15 7.28 -12.19
N ALA A 48 -5.84 6.25 -12.96
CA ALA A 48 -5.05 6.39 -14.16
C ALA A 48 -5.71 7.26 -15.25
N ASP A 49 -7.02 7.42 -15.22
CA ASP A 49 -7.77 8.32 -16.09
C ASP A 49 -7.59 9.82 -15.73
N GLU A 50 -7.07 10.12 -14.56
CA GLU A 50 -6.80 11.48 -14.07
C GLU A 50 -5.37 11.57 -13.49
N TYR A 51 -4.36 11.26 -14.28
CA TYR A 51 -2.97 11.08 -13.82
C TYR A 51 -2.45 12.23 -12.96
N SER A 52 -2.68 13.48 -13.33
CA SER A 52 -2.25 14.65 -12.56
C SER A 52 -2.82 14.65 -11.15
N ARG A 53 -4.11 14.34 -11.04
CA ARG A 53 -4.80 14.22 -9.74
C ARG A 53 -4.32 13.01 -8.96
N ALA A 54 -4.03 11.90 -9.64
CA ALA A 54 -3.49 10.69 -9.01
C ALA A 54 -2.14 10.98 -8.34
N VAL A 55 -1.25 11.67 -9.03
CA VAL A 55 0.07 12.05 -8.51
C VAL A 55 -0.07 13.00 -7.31
N GLU A 56 -0.96 13.98 -7.39
CA GLU A 56 -1.19 14.93 -6.29
C GLU A 56 -1.83 14.25 -5.05
N ARG A 57 -2.77 13.33 -5.26
CA ARG A 57 -3.32 12.49 -4.19
C ARG A 57 -2.24 11.64 -3.52
N LEU A 58 -1.43 10.97 -4.32
CA LEU A 58 -0.34 10.15 -3.82
C LEU A 58 0.67 10.99 -3.02
N HIS A 59 0.94 12.22 -3.47
CA HIS A 59 1.80 13.14 -2.73
C HIS A 59 1.20 13.49 -1.36
N ARG A 60 -0.09 13.81 -1.29
CA ARG A 60 -0.78 14.09 -0.02
C ARG A 60 -0.75 12.89 0.91
N ILE A 61 -1.03 11.69 0.42
CA ILE A 61 -0.94 10.45 1.21
C ILE A 61 0.41 10.37 1.92
N TRP A 62 1.51 10.52 1.19
CA TRP A 62 2.84 10.39 1.76
C TRP A 62 3.30 11.61 2.57
N HIS A 63 2.75 12.79 2.31
CA HIS A 63 3.02 13.99 3.09
C HIS A 63 2.36 13.91 4.48
N ASP A 64 1.11 13.46 4.51
CA ASP A 64 0.32 13.39 5.73
C ASP A 64 0.52 12.06 6.48
N PHE A 65 1.33 11.16 5.88
CA PHE A 65 1.59 9.84 6.42
C PHE A 65 2.44 9.90 7.69
N GLN A 66 1.82 9.59 8.82
CA GLN A 66 2.50 9.52 10.11
C GLN A 66 2.49 8.09 10.64
N ALA A 67 3.46 7.75 11.49
CA ALA A 67 3.64 6.40 12.01
C ALA A 67 2.38 5.83 12.70
N HIS A 68 1.57 6.69 13.33
CA HIS A 68 0.33 6.27 13.98
C HIS A 68 -0.79 5.89 12.99
N HIS A 69 -0.71 6.29 11.71
CA HIS A 69 -1.63 5.86 10.68
C HIS A 69 -1.36 4.41 10.21
N VAL A 70 -0.17 3.88 10.52
CA VAL A 70 0.23 2.51 10.11
C VAL A 70 0.07 1.52 11.24
N TYR A 71 0.42 1.96 12.44
CA TYR A 71 0.43 1.12 13.61
C TYR A 71 -0.24 1.81 14.78
N ARG A 72 -1.14 1.13 15.45
CA ARG A 72 -1.55 1.55 16.78
C ARG A 72 -0.37 1.30 17.73
N ALA A 73 0.49 2.30 17.84
CA ALA A 73 1.59 2.33 18.81
C ALA A 73 1.14 2.99 20.12
N ASP A 74 -0.06 2.66 20.61
CA ASP A 74 -0.43 3.02 21.97
C ASP A 74 0.46 2.20 22.93
N ALA A 75 1.02 2.88 23.92
CA ALA A 75 1.94 2.26 24.88
C ALA A 75 1.31 1.00 25.52
N PHE A 76 0.00 0.99 25.70
CA PHE A 76 -0.74 -0.14 26.22
C PHE A 76 -0.81 -1.33 25.24
N GLY A 77 -0.98 -1.08 23.95
CA GLY A 77 -0.96 -2.11 22.89
C GLY A 77 0.42 -2.75 22.76
N VAL A 78 1.48 -1.93 22.81
CA VAL A 78 2.87 -2.41 22.78
C VAL A 78 3.22 -3.21 24.00
N VAL A 79 2.84 -2.75 25.20
CA VAL A 79 3.04 -3.50 26.47
C VAL A 79 2.25 -4.81 26.47
N ARG A 80 0.99 -4.79 26.02
CA ARG A 80 0.16 -6.00 25.92
C ARG A 80 0.71 -7.00 24.89
N SER A 81 1.18 -6.52 23.76
CA SER A 81 1.84 -7.36 22.75
C SER A 81 3.16 -7.90 23.25
N GLY A 82 3.98 -7.06 23.90
CA GLY A 82 5.24 -7.46 24.54
C GLY A 82 5.02 -8.50 25.66
N ALA A 83 4.06 -8.28 26.55
CA ALA A 83 3.70 -9.23 27.59
C ALA A 83 3.22 -10.57 27.02
N ARG A 84 2.42 -10.54 25.95
CA ARG A 84 1.97 -11.74 25.23
C ARG A 84 3.13 -12.49 24.57
N TRP A 85 4.12 -11.77 24.06
CA TRP A 85 5.34 -12.38 23.52
C TRP A 85 6.22 -12.96 24.63
N LEU A 86 6.40 -12.25 25.74
CA LEU A 86 7.14 -12.76 26.90
C LEU A 86 6.47 -14.03 27.46
N THR A 87 5.16 -14.04 27.59
CA THR A 87 4.42 -15.25 28.02
C THR A 87 4.53 -16.39 27.00
N MET A 88 4.59 -16.08 25.68
CA MET A 88 4.85 -17.10 24.67
C MET A 88 6.29 -17.63 24.75
N PHE A 89 7.28 -16.79 25.02
CA PHE A 89 8.67 -17.23 25.18
C PHE A 89 8.89 -18.03 26.46
N THR A 90 8.23 -17.68 27.58
CA THR A 90 8.43 -18.35 28.88
C THR A 90 7.54 -19.57 29.06
N ILE A 91 6.29 -19.51 28.61
CA ILE A 91 5.30 -20.59 28.80
C ILE A 91 5.01 -21.30 27.47
N GLY A 92 5.28 -20.65 26.35
CA GLY A 92 4.96 -21.13 25.00
C GLY A 92 5.72 -22.41 24.63
N TRP A 93 6.93 -22.62 25.18
CA TRP A 93 7.65 -23.89 25.02
C TRP A 93 6.87 -25.08 25.63
N ALA A 94 6.19 -24.88 26.75
CA ALA A 94 5.35 -25.89 27.36
C ALA A 94 3.98 -26.03 26.66
N LEU A 95 3.40 -24.91 26.16
CA LEU A 95 2.11 -24.89 25.45
C LEU A 95 2.19 -25.13 23.95
N ALA A 96 3.34 -24.96 23.31
CA ALA A 96 3.55 -25.21 21.88
C ALA A 96 3.24 -26.67 21.51
N ARG A 97 3.28 -27.55 22.49
CA ARG A 97 2.89 -28.95 22.34
C ARG A 97 1.37 -29.17 22.28
N TRP A 98 0.56 -28.18 22.70
CA TRP A 98 -0.90 -28.35 22.84
C TRP A 98 -1.74 -27.40 21.97
N ARG A 99 -1.24 -26.28 21.50
CA ARG A 99 -1.99 -25.36 20.63
C ARG A 99 -1.15 -24.78 19.49
N ARG A 100 -1.57 -25.05 18.27
CA ARG A 100 -1.06 -24.42 17.02
C ARG A 100 -1.51 -22.95 16.92
N ALA A 101 -1.30 -22.14 17.96
CA ALA A 101 -1.57 -20.71 17.90
C ALA A 101 -0.37 -20.01 17.24
N LYS A 102 -0.42 -19.80 15.93
CA LYS A 102 0.54 -18.96 15.22
C LYS A 102 0.28 -17.50 15.62
N PRO A 103 1.26 -16.74 16.14
CA PRO A 103 1.12 -15.30 16.34
C PRO A 103 0.96 -14.64 14.97
N LYS A 104 -0.16 -13.94 14.77
CA LYS A 104 -0.49 -13.36 13.45
C LYS A 104 0.34 -12.12 13.12
N SER A 105 0.72 -11.31 14.07
CA SER A 105 1.58 -10.12 13.91
C SER A 105 1.95 -9.54 15.28
N LEU A 106 3.13 -8.90 15.38
CA LEU A 106 3.55 -8.10 16.53
C LEU A 106 2.83 -6.74 16.58
N LEU A 107 2.46 -6.22 15.42
CA LEU A 107 1.84 -4.91 15.25
C LEU A 107 0.47 -5.06 14.59
N ASP A 108 -0.49 -4.29 15.07
CA ASP A 108 -1.82 -4.21 14.47
C ASP A 108 -1.77 -3.35 13.19
N ASN A 109 -2.01 -3.96 12.04
CA ASN A 109 -1.99 -3.30 10.73
C ASN A 109 -3.39 -2.82 10.29
N THR A 110 -4.40 -2.94 11.14
CA THR A 110 -5.77 -2.52 10.82
C THR A 110 -5.83 -1.07 10.35
N PRO A 111 -5.15 -0.08 10.99
CA PRO A 111 -5.17 1.30 10.52
C PRO A 111 -4.65 1.48 9.09
N LEU A 112 -3.62 0.72 8.71
CA LEU A 112 -3.11 0.76 7.33
C LEU A 112 -4.12 0.17 6.34
N ALA A 113 -4.80 -0.90 6.69
CA ALA A 113 -5.82 -1.50 5.84
C ALA A 113 -7.01 -0.56 5.64
N GLU A 114 -7.48 0.10 6.70
CA GLU A 114 -8.55 1.10 6.65
C GLU A 114 -8.14 2.30 5.77
N LEU A 115 -6.95 2.85 5.99
CA LEU A 115 -6.40 3.95 5.20
C LEU A 115 -6.33 3.57 3.71
N LEU A 116 -5.83 2.39 3.38
CA LEU A 116 -5.71 1.94 1.99
C LEU A 116 -7.09 1.71 1.36
N ALA A 117 -8.05 1.17 2.08
CA ALA A 117 -9.41 0.98 1.60
C ALA A 117 -10.09 2.32 1.27
N GLU A 118 -9.86 3.36 2.08
CA GLU A 118 -10.41 4.70 1.85
C GLU A 118 -9.71 5.43 0.69
N MET A 119 -8.39 5.29 0.60
CA MET A 119 -7.57 6.11 -0.32
C MET A 119 -7.36 5.49 -1.69
N VAL A 120 -7.51 4.16 -1.83
CA VAL A 120 -7.20 3.41 -3.04
C VAL A 120 -8.41 2.58 -3.49
N PRO A 121 -9.31 3.16 -4.31
CA PRO A 121 -10.48 2.44 -4.84
C PRO A 121 -10.05 1.42 -5.90
N LEU A 122 -9.61 0.25 -5.45
CA LEU A 122 -9.12 -0.84 -6.30
C LEU A 122 -10.17 -1.34 -7.30
N GLU A 123 -11.45 -1.23 -6.95
CA GLU A 123 -12.58 -1.61 -7.79
C GLU A 123 -12.67 -0.83 -9.11
N ARG A 124 -12.00 0.32 -9.22
CA ARG A 124 -11.94 1.10 -10.47
C ARG A 124 -10.98 0.48 -11.50
N ILE A 125 -9.96 -0.25 -11.04
CA ILE A 125 -8.87 -0.73 -11.92
C ILE A 125 -9.38 -1.63 -13.05
N PRO A 126 -10.27 -2.62 -12.83
CA PRO A 126 -10.80 -3.44 -13.92
C PRO A 126 -11.50 -2.63 -15.01
N ALA A 127 -12.25 -1.60 -14.62
CA ALA A 127 -12.93 -0.73 -15.58
C ALA A 127 -11.92 0.12 -16.37
N LEU A 128 -10.84 0.58 -15.76
CA LEU A 128 -9.78 1.35 -16.43
C LEU A 128 -8.98 0.48 -17.40
N VAL A 129 -8.74 -0.78 -17.07
CA VAL A 129 -8.13 -1.75 -17.99
C VAL A 129 -9.07 -2.02 -19.18
N LYS A 130 -10.36 -2.26 -18.93
CA LYS A 130 -11.35 -2.49 -19.99
C LYS A 130 -11.48 -1.29 -20.93
N ARG A 131 -11.35 -0.07 -20.42
CA ARG A 131 -11.37 1.18 -21.21
C ARG A 131 -10.05 1.46 -21.96
N GLY A 132 -9.01 0.64 -21.76
CA GLY A 132 -7.70 0.82 -22.38
C GLY A 132 -6.86 1.97 -21.78
N VAL A 133 -7.26 2.55 -20.65
CA VAL A 133 -6.48 3.55 -19.93
C VAL A 133 -5.23 2.92 -19.31
N LEU A 134 -5.36 1.68 -18.84
CA LEU A 134 -4.28 0.80 -18.44
C LEU A 134 -4.28 -0.44 -19.31
N ARG A 135 -3.10 -0.97 -19.61
CA ARG A 135 -2.94 -2.27 -20.25
C ARG A 135 -2.89 -3.39 -19.21
N ALA A 136 -2.18 -3.17 -18.11
CA ALA A 136 -2.04 -4.13 -17.02
C ALA A 136 -1.71 -3.45 -15.70
N PHE A 137 -2.09 -4.13 -14.61
CA PHE A 137 -1.72 -3.79 -13.25
C PHE A 137 -1.36 -5.07 -12.51
N ALA A 138 -0.24 -5.06 -11.78
CA ALA A 138 0.17 -6.17 -10.94
C ALA A 138 0.87 -5.67 -9.67
N VAL A 139 0.64 -6.36 -8.56
CA VAL A 139 1.36 -6.11 -7.30
C VAL A 139 1.92 -7.41 -6.75
N THR A 140 3.12 -7.32 -6.18
CA THR A 140 3.76 -8.47 -5.54
C THR A 140 3.72 -8.28 -4.03
N ALA A 141 3.23 -9.29 -3.33
CA ALA A 141 3.18 -9.35 -1.88
C ALA A 141 3.79 -10.67 -1.37
N SER A 142 4.31 -10.66 -0.16
CA SER A 142 4.76 -11.86 0.53
C SER A 142 3.65 -12.45 1.38
N SER A 143 3.35 -13.72 1.19
CA SER A 143 2.45 -14.46 2.05
C SER A 143 3.22 -15.07 3.22
N TYR A 144 3.04 -14.52 4.41
CA TYR A 144 3.65 -15.09 5.63
C TYR A 144 3.08 -16.47 6.00
N THR A 145 1.86 -16.77 5.56
CA THR A 145 1.21 -18.06 5.84
C THR A 145 1.78 -19.17 4.96
N ALA A 146 2.01 -18.86 3.69
CA ALA A 146 2.50 -19.83 2.70
C ALA A 146 4.04 -19.81 2.57
N GLY A 147 4.72 -18.75 3.06
CA GLY A 147 6.16 -18.57 2.88
C GLY A 147 6.55 -18.28 1.42
N THR A 148 5.60 -17.82 0.60
CA THR A 148 5.77 -17.56 -0.83
C THR A 148 5.41 -16.12 -1.17
N HIS A 149 5.88 -15.64 -2.31
CA HIS A 149 5.38 -14.41 -2.91
C HIS A 149 4.17 -14.70 -3.80
N VAL A 150 3.27 -13.73 -3.90
CA VAL A 150 2.08 -13.75 -4.75
C VAL A 150 2.09 -12.49 -5.60
N THR A 151 1.85 -12.65 -6.89
CA THR A 151 1.72 -11.52 -7.84
C THR A 151 0.36 -11.57 -8.50
#